data_bc9e5804b7157e435a6b42c19abfff44
#
_entry.id   bc9e5804b7157e435a6b42c19abfff44
#
_cell.length_a   1.000
_cell.length_b   1.000
_cell.length_c   1.000
_cell.angle_alpha   90.00
_cell.angle_beta   90.00
_cell.angle_gamma   90.00
#
_symmetry.space_group_name_H-M   'P 1'
#
loop_
_entity.id
_entity.type
_entity.pdbx_description
1 polymer ?
#
loop_
_entity_poly.entity_id
_entity_poly.type
_entity_poly.pdbx_seq_one_letter_code
_entity_poly.pdbx_strand_id
1 'polypeptide(L)'
;MTDVFFSKSVIYIFEHNNDGAIGIIINKSLNDSKYKTLFKELSLNHHISVNNKKIFFGGPILIDKYILLHKPLKDVNPSIDVTNSISISSNKINLEKIIGANDVPYKVMIGHAGWRPGQLENEIKKGDWMMQSMTDDFVFNIQSNSMWEQAISSLDHNWANGANA
;
A
#
# COMPACT_ATOMS: atom_id res chain seq x y z
N MET A 1 10.24 -5.24 -14.61
CA MET A 1 9.38 -4.04 -14.81
C MET A 1 10.23 -2.78 -14.70
N THR A 2 10.26 -1.97 -15.76
CA THR A 2 11.07 -0.74 -15.85
C THR A 2 10.24 0.52 -15.57
N ASP A 3 8.99 0.35 -15.19
CA ASP A 3 8.08 1.45 -14.88
C ASP A 3 8.52 2.18 -13.60
N VAL A 4 8.64 3.51 -13.69
CA VAL A 4 9.12 4.37 -12.59
C VAL A 4 8.21 4.28 -11.35
N PHE A 5 6.91 4.08 -11.55
CA PHE A 5 5.95 3.98 -10.45
C PHE A 5 6.03 2.64 -9.72
N PHE A 6 6.28 1.56 -10.46
CA PHE A 6 6.17 0.20 -9.93
C PHE A 6 7.53 -0.47 -9.63
N SER A 7 8.64 0.11 -10.10
CA SER A 7 9.98 -0.41 -9.78
C SER A 7 10.21 -0.44 -8.26
N LYS A 8 10.61 -1.59 -7.72
CA LYS A 8 10.83 -1.82 -6.29
C LYS A 8 9.61 -1.45 -5.41
N SER A 9 8.41 -1.61 -5.94
CA SER A 9 7.18 -1.39 -5.16
C SER A 9 6.78 -2.63 -4.40
N VAL A 10 6.30 -2.42 -3.18
CA VAL A 10 5.55 -3.39 -2.40
C VAL A 10 4.10 -2.95 -2.44
N ILE A 11 3.22 -3.79 -2.99
CA ILE A 11 1.81 -3.49 -3.18
C ILE A 11 0.97 -4.39 -2.30
N TYR A 12 0.13 -3.79 -1.49
CA TYR A 12 -0.88 -4.49 -0.71
C TYR A 12 -2.15 -4.61 -1.54
N ILE A 13 -2.46 -5.83 -2.01
CA ILE A 13 -3.72 -6.12 -2.72
C ILE A 13 -4.82 -6.29 -1.70
N PHE A 14 -5.85 -5.47 -1.78
CA PHE A 14 -6.98 -5.52 -0.86
C PHE A 14 -8.30 -5.95 -1.52
N GLU A 15 -8.32 -5.98 -2.85
CA GLU A 15 -9.43 -6.53 -3.62
C GLU A 15 -8.89 -7.30 -4.82
N HIS A 16 -9.36 -8.52 -5.01
CA HIS A 16 -9.03 -9.37 -6.16
C HIS A 16 -10.20 -10.31 -6.43
N ASN A 17 -10.79 -10.16 -7.59
CA ASN A 17 -11.95 -10.93 -8.03
C ASN A 17 -12.00 -11.04 -9.56
N ASN A 18 -13.12 -11.53 -10.11
CA ASN A 18 -13.29 -11.69 -11.56
C ASN A 18 -13.31 -10.36 -12.33
N ASP A 19 -13.53 -9.24 -11.65
CA ASP A 19 -13.55 -7.89 -12.26
C ASP A 19 -12.15 -7.25 -12.26
N GLY A 20 -11.15 -7.89 -11.65
CA GLY A 20 -9.77 -7.45 -11.60
C GLY A 20 -9.19 -7.39 -10.19
N ALA A 21 -8.20 -6.53 -9.99
CA ALA A 21 -7.57 -6.34 -8.70
C ALA A 21 -7.35 -4.86 -8.38
N ILE A 22 -7.39 -4.52 -7.10
CA ILE A 22 -7.06 -3.20 -6.58
C ILE A 22 -6.04 -3.36 -5.45
N GLY A 23 -5.01 -2.53 -5.49
CA GLY A 23 -3.97 -2.52 -4.47
C GLY A 23 -3.39 -1.13 -4.25
N ILE A 24 -2.59 -1.01 -3.22
CA ILE A 24 -1.90 0.22 -2.85
C ILE A 24 -0.41 -0.02 -2.64
N ILE A 25 0.42 0.86 -3.17
CA ILE A 25 1.87 0.86 -2.93
C ILE A 25 2.10 1.35 -1.50
N ILE A 26 2.73 0.53 -0.65
CA ILE A 26 2.88 0.83 0.78
C ILE A 26 4.28 1.26 1.20
N ASN A 27 5.24 1.27 0.28
CA ASN A 27 6.64 1.57 0.56
C ASN A 27 7.21 2.82 -0.12
N LYS A 28 6.40 3.65 -0.76
CA LYS A 28 6.86 4.90 -1.40
C LYS A 28 6.41 6.12 -0.59
N SER A 29 7.19 6.49 0.41
CA SER A 29 6.91 7.66 1.24
C SER A 29 7.11 8.95 0.44
N LEU A 30 6.18 9.91 0.58
CA LEU A 30 6.32 11.25 0.00
C LEU A 30 7.42 12.10 0.65
N ASN A 31 7.95 11.67 1.79
CA ASN A 31 9.10 12.32 2.43
C ASN A 31 10.45 11.87 1.88
N ASP A 32 10.49 10.76 1.16
CA ASP A 32 11.71 10.33 0.50
C ASP A 32 12.04 11.32 -0.62
N SER A 33 13.24 11.91 -0.57
CA SER A 33 13.72 12.88 -1.56
C SER A 33 13.68 12.33 -2.98
N LYS A 34 13.84 11.02 -3.13
CA LYS A 34 13.76 10.30 -4.40
C LYS A 34 12.38 10.43 -5.06
N TYR A 35 11.31 10.45 -4.28
CA TYR A 35 9.94 10.56 -4.80
C TYR A 35 9.37 11.98 -4.72
N LYS A 36 9.98 12.86 -3.93
CA LYS A 36 9.50 14.22 -3.70
C LYS A 36 9.38 15.05 -4.98
N THR A 37 10.29 14.90 -5.92
CA THR A 37 10.27 15.61 -7.21
C THR A 37 9.16 15.08 -8.11
N LEU A 38 9.03 13.75 -8.19
CA LEU A 38 7.99 13.09 -8.97
C LEU A 38 6.58 13.49 -8.50
N PHE A 39 6.40 13.67 -7.19
CA PHE A 39 5.11 14.01 -6.60
C PHE A 39 4.82 15.51 -6.58
N LYS A 40 5.82 16.37 -6.68
CA LYS A 40 5.63 17.81 -6.90
C LYS A 40 4.90 18.10 -8.22
N GLU A 41 5.21 17.33 -9.25
CA GLU A 41 4.59 17.46 -10.57
C GLU A 41 3.14 16.96 -10.59
N LEU A 42 2.77 16.05 -9.71
CA LEU A 42 1.41 15.54 -9.59
C LEU A 42 0.46 16.51 -8.87
N SER A 43 0.92 17.73 -8.56
CA SER A 43 0.11 18.83 -7.98
C SER A 43 -0.77 18.40 -6.82
N LEU A 44 -0.16 17.69 -5.86
CA LEU A 44 -0.88 17.20 -4.69
C LEU A 44 -1.22 18.36 -3.74
N ASN A 45 -2.16 19.20 -4.15
CA ASN A 45 -2.80 20.20 -3.31
C ASN A 45 -3.72 19.55 -2.26
N HIS A 46 -3.22 18.49 -1.61
CA HIS A 46 -3.94 17.87 -0.51
C HIS A 46 -3.61 18.62 0.77
N HIS A 47 -4.50 19.50 1.17
CA HIS A 47 -4.52 20.11 2.49
C HIS A 47 -4.95 19.07 3.55
N ILE A 48 -4.19 17.95 3.61
CA ILE A 48 -4.37 16.97 4.68
C ILE A 48 -3.41 17.36 5.78
N SER A 49 -3.97 17.80 6.92
CA SER A 49 -3.19 18.08 8.14
C SER A 49 -2.74 16.78 8.81
N VAL A 50 -1.89 16.02 8.11
CA VAL A 50 -1.30 14.78 8.58
C VAL A 50 0.20 14.97 8.71
N ASN A 51 0.80 14.32 9.71
CA ASN A 51 2.24 14.21 9.77
C ASN A 51 2.76 13.61 8.46
N ASN A 52 3.52 14.38 7.70
CA ASN A 52 4.04 14.00 6.38
C ASN A 52 4.77 12.65 6.34
N LYS A 53 5.29 12.17 7.49
CA LYS A 53 5.94 10.86 7.59
C LYS A 53 5.01 9.66 7.34
N LYS A 54 3.69 9.88 7.34
CA LYS A 54 2.68 8.84 7.15
C LYS A 54 1.95 8.94 5.81
N ILE A 55 2.41 9.80 4.90
CA ILE A 55 1.84 9.96 3.57
C ILE A 55 2.70 9.22 2.54
N PHE A 56 2.04 8.40 1.72
CA PHE A 56 2.66 7.53 0.73
C PHE A 56 1.97 7.69 -0.63
N PHE A 57 2.71 7.42 -1.69
CA PHE A 57 2.14 7.24 -3.01
C PHE A 57 1.55 5.83 -3.13
N GLY A 58 0.26 5.73 -3.24
CA GLY A 58 -0.46 4.45 -3.33
C GLY A 58 -0.59 3.90 -4.74
N GLY A 59 -0.45 4.76 -5.76
CA GLY A 59 -0.53 4.37 -7.17
C GLY A 59 -1.04 5.49 -8.07
N PRO A 60 -1.01 5.29 -9.39
CA PRO A 60 -1.30 6.33 -10.38
C PRO A 60 -2.80 6.60 -10.61
N ILE A 61 -3.70 5.79 -10.06
CA ILE A 61 -5.15 5.95 -10.28
C ILE A 61 -5.72 6.80 -9.15
N LEU A 62 -6.59 7.77 -9.50
CA LEU A 62 -7.26 8.68 -8.57
C LEU A 62 -6.28 9.38 -7.61
N ILE A 63 -5.25 9.98 -8.15
CA ILE A 63 -4.21 10.71 -7.40
C ILE A 63 -4.74 11.95 -6.64
N ASP A 64 -5.96 12.38 -6.92
CA ASP A 64 -6.70 13.41 -6.19
C ASP A 64 -7.43 12.87 -4.96
N LYS A 65 -7.41 11.57 -4.75
CA LYS A 65 -8.06 10.87 -3.63
C LYS A 65 -7.04 10.24 -2.71
N TYR A 66 -7.40 10.13 -1.44
CA TYR A 66 -6.60 9.39 -0.47
C TYR A 66 -7.35 8.13 -0.02
N ILE A 67 -6.55 7.13 0.34
CA ILE A 67 -6.98 5.89 0.99
C ILE A 67 -6.25 5.80 2.31
N LEU A 68 -6.97 5.53 3.37
CA LEU A 68 -6.46 5.32 4.69
C LEU A 68 -6.35 3.83 4.98
N LEU A 69 -5.13 3.34 5.10
CA LEU A 69 -4.85 1.98 5.56
C LEU A 69 -4.60 2.03 7.06
N HIS A 70 -5.38 1.31 7.86
CA HIS A 70 -5.33 1.43 9.32
C HIS A 70 -5.72 0.14 10.03
N LYS A 71 -5.32 0.03 11.30
CA LYS A 71 -5.88 -1.00 12.20
C LYS A 71 -7.30 -0.62 12.61
N PRO A 72 -8.18 -1.60 12.88
CA PRO A 72 -9.53 -1.34 13.35
C PRO A 72 -9.54 -0.43 14.58
N LEU A 73 -10.47 0.52 14.60
CA LEU A 73 -10.69 1.43 15.70
C LEU A 73 -12.17 1.47 16.04
N LYS A 74 -12.49 1.45 17.33
CA LYS A 74 -13.85 1.60 17.82
C LYS A 74 -14.48 2.90 17.28
N ASP A 75 -15.75 2.84 16.90
CA ASP A 75 -16.51 3.97 16.35
C ASP A 75 -16.01 4.49 14.98
N VAL A 76 -15.18 3.72 14.29
CA VAL A 76 -14.83 3.91 12.89
C VAL A 76 -15.47 2.80 12.07
N ASN A 77 -16.32 3.18 11.13
CA ASN A 77 -16.87 2.27 10.14
C ASN A 77 -16.03 2.38 8.86
N PRO A 78 -15.13 1.41 8.59
CA PRO A 78 -14.29 1.46 7.41
C PRO A 78 -15.11 1.26 6.12
N SER A 79 -14.53 1.64 4.99
CA SER A 79 -15.10 1.35 3.68
C SER A 79 -14.98 -0.14 3.35
N ILE A 80 -13.87 -0.75 3.76
CA ILE A 80 -13.57 -2.17 3.55
C ILE A 80 -12.82 -2.71 4.78
N ASP A 81 -13.29 -3.83 5.33
CA ASP A 81 -12.50 -4.65 6.24
C ASP A 81 -11.77 -5.70 5.42
N VAL A 82 -10.46 -5.51 5.24
CA VAL A 82 -9.63 -6.40 4.41
C VAL A 82 -9.30 -7.68 5.16
N THR A 83 -8.93 -7.53 6.43
CA THR A 83 -8.68 -8.62 7.38
C THR A 83 -9.24 -8.24 8.74
N ASN A 84 -9.18 -9.13 9.72
CA ASN A 84 -9.56 -8.83 11.10
C ASN A 84 -8.72 -7.71 11.75
N SER A 85 -7.60 -7.34 11.14
CA SER A 85 -6.62 -6.42 11.70
C SER A 85 -6.21 -5.29 10.76
N ILE A 86 -6.70 -5.28 9.53
CA ILE A 86 -6.45 -4.24 8.53
C ILE A 86 -7.75 -3.79 7.89
N SER A 87 -8.02 -2.51 7.97
CA SER A 87 -9.18 -1.85 7.38
C SER A 87 -8.76 -0.71 6.45
N ILE A 88 -9.64 -0.37 5.52
CA ILE A 88 -9.49 0.71 4.57
C ILE A 88 -10.64 1.70 4.73
N SER A 89 -10.31 2.97 4.79
CA SER A 89 -11.26 4.08 4.81
C SER A 89 -10.88 5.14 3.78
N SER A 90 -11.88 5.83 3.23
CA SER A 90 -11.67 6.89 2.24
C SER A 90 -12.43 8.19 2.57
N ASN A 91 -13.06 8.28 3.72
CA ASN A 91 -13.83 9.46 4.12
C ASN A 91 -13.09 10.30 5.18
N LYS A 92 -13.39 11.61 5.17
CA LYS A 92 -12.76 12.60 6.05
C LYS A 92 -13.01 12.34 7.54
N ILE A 93 -14.22 11.88 7.90
CA ILE A 93 -14.59 11.64 9.29
C ILE A 93 -13.70 10.54 9.90
N ASN A 94 -13.50 9.44 9.18
CA ASN A 94 -12.64 8.37 9.62
C ASN A 94 -11.17 8.82 9.70
N LEU A 95 -10.72 9.62 8.72
CA LEU A 95 -9.38 10.20 8.74
C LEU A 95 -9.14 11.01 10.03
N GLU A 96 -10.05 11.91 10.37
CA GLU A 96 -9.94 12.76 11.57
C GLU A 96 -9.92 11.92 12.86
N LYS A 97 -10.79 10.90 12.95
CA LYS A 97 -10.83 9.99 14.11
C LYS A 97 -9.54 9.19 14.27
N ILE A 98 -9.00 8.66 13.17
CA ILE A 98 -7.81 7.82 13.19
C ILE A 98 -6.56 8.65 13.48
N ILE A 99 -6.44 9.85 12.91
CA ILE A 99 -5.33 10.77 13.22
C ILE A 99 -5.37 11.22 14.68
N GLY A 100 -6.57 11.46 15.21
CA GLY A 100 -6.77 11.86 16.60
C GLY A 100 -6.54 10.73 17.61
N ALA A 101 -6.54 9.47 17.17
CA ALA A 101 -6.26 8.31 18.01
C ALA A 101 -4.75 8.06 18.05
N ASN A 102 -4.10 8.43 19.15
CA ASN A 102 -2.63 8.44 19.27
C ASN A 102 -1.96 7.07 19.08
N ASP A 103 -2.69 5.97 19.28
CA ASP A 103 -2.12 4.61 19.36
C ASP A 103 -2.53 3.70 18.20
N VAL A 104 -3.23 4.19 17.20
CA VAL A 104 -3.68 3.38 16.06
C VAL A 104 -2.68 3.50 14.90
N PRO A 105 -2.04 2.40 14.48
CA PRO A 105 -1.21 2.40 13.29
C PRO A 105 -2.03 2.71 12.04
N TYR A 106 -1.54 3.64 11.24
CA TYR A 106 -2.15 3.98 9.95
C TYR A 106 -1.12 4.49 8.93
N LYS A 107 -1.50 4.43 7.66
CA LYS A 107 -0.81 5.07 6.53
C LYS A 107 -1.84 5.77 5.65
N VAL A 108 -1.50 6.96 5.16
CA VAL A 108 -2.31 7.70 4.19
C VAL A 108 -1.72 7.48 2.81
N MET A 109 -2.49 6.88 1.91
CA MET A 109 -2.09 6.57 0.55
C MET A 109 -2.73 7.55 -0.41
N ILE A 110 -1.95 8.17 -1.28
CA ILE A 110 -2.45 9.02 -2.36
C ILE A 110 -2.55 8.16 -3.62
N GLY A 111 -3.78 8.03 -4.13
CA GLY A 111 -4.07 7.17 -5.27
C GLY A 111 -3.96 5.67 -4.97
N HIS A 112 -4.15 4.86 -5.98
CA HIS A 112 -4.07 3.40 -5.91
C HIS A 112 -3.59 2.79 -7.24
N ALA A 113 -3.31 1.49 -7.23
CA ALA A 113 -3.04 0.68 -8.41
C ALA A 113 -4.24 -0.21 -8.73
N GLY A 114 -4.48 -0.44 -9.99
CA GLY A 114 -5.59 -1.29 -10.45
C GLY A 114 -5.19 -2.14 -11.64
N TRP A 115 -5.75 -3.32 -11.69
CA TRP A 115 -5.59 -4.29 -12.77
C TRP A 115 -6.96 -4.68 -13.33
N ARG A 116 -7.06 -4.74 -14.65
CA ARG A 116 -8.25 -5.28 -15.33
C ARG A 116 -8.37 -6.79 -15.10
N PRO A 117 -9.54 -7.40 -15.38
CA PRO A 117 -9.72 -8.85 -15.29
C PRO A 117 -8.58 -9.62 -15.98
N GLY A 118 -7.93 -10.53 -15.26
CA GLY A 118 -6.83 -11.36 -15.76
C GLY A 118 -5.49 -10.65 -15.97
N GLN A 119 -5.41 -9.33 -15.78
CA GLN A 119 -4.16 -8.59 -16.00
C GLN A 119 -3.12 -8.94 -14.95
N LEU A 120 -3.48 -8.91 -13.67
CA LEU A 120 -2.55 -9.21 -12.57
C LEU A 120 -1.99 -10.64 -12.71
N GLU A 121 -2.85 -11.61 -13.00
CA GLU A 121 -2.46 -13.00 -13.19
C GLU A 121 -1.49 -13.18 -14.36
N ASN A 122 -1.70 -12.46 -15.45
CA ASN A 122 -0.79 -12.48 -16.60
C ASN A 122 0.57 -11.84 -16.27
N GLU A 123 0.59 -10.75 -15.51
CA GLU A 123 1.82 -10.09 -15.06
C GLU A 123 2.60 -10.96 -14.08
N ILE A 124 1.92 -11.66 -13.18
CA ILE A 124 2.54 -12.67 -12.29
C ILE A 124 3.16 -13.81 -13.11
N LYS A 125 2.43 -14.36 -14.09
CA LYS A 125 2.95 -15.44 -14.96
C LYS A 125 4.19 -15.02 -15.77
N LYS A 126 4.28 -13.74 -16.13
CA LYS A 126 5.45 -13.17 -16.83
C LYS A 126 6.63 -12.87 -15.88
N GLY A 127 6.43 -12.98 -14.56
CA GLY A 127 7.45 -12.66 -13.57
C GLY A 127 7.60 -11.16 -13.29
N ASP A 128 6.62 -10.34 -13.70
CA ASP A 128 6.61 -8.91 -13.36
C ASP A 128 6.31 -8.68 -11.87
N TRP A 129 5.54 -9.56 -11.26
CA TRP A 129 5.18 -9.55 -9.84
C TRP A 129 5.46 -10.89 -9.17
N MET A 130 5.87 -10.81 -7.92
CA MET A 130 5.95 -11.96 -7.00
C MET A 130 4.92 -11.77 -5.89
N MET A 131 4.20 -12.83 -5.56
CA MET A 131 3.15 -12.81 -4.55
C MET A 131 3.60 -13.47 -3.26
N GLN A 132 3.27 -12.85 -2.13
CA GLN A 132 3.46 -13.46 -0.82
C GLN A 132 2.42 -12.95 0.18
N SER A 133 2.18 -13.72 1.23
CA SER A 133 1.39 -13.27 2.36
C SER A 133 2.19 -12.31 3.23
N MET A 134 1.55 -11.28 3.74
CA MET A 134 2.15 -10.30 4.64
C MET A 134 1.44 -10.30 6.00
N THR A 135 2.20 -10.02 7.05
CA THR A 135 1.66 -9.76 8.38
C THR A 135 1.34 -8.28 8.55
N ASP A 136 0.47 -7.95 9.50
CA ASP A 136 0.19 -6.57 9.87
C ASP A 136 1.43 -5.82 10.30
N ASP A 137 2.34 -6.51 11.00
CA ASP A 137 3.61 -5.97 11.45
C ASP A 137 4.46 -5.52 10.26
N PHE A 138 4.50 -6.32 9.21
CA PHE A 138 5.17 -5.94 7.96
C PHE A 138 4.56 -4.67 7.35
N VAL A 139 3.24 -4.57 7.33
CA VAL A 139 2.53 -3.44 6.71
C VAL A 139 2.75 -2.13 7.47
N PHE A 140 2.71 -2.17 8.81
CA PHE A 140 2.71 -0.95 9.63
C PHE A 140 4.06 -0.61 10.28
N ASN A 141 4.88 -1.59 10.62
CA ASN A 141 6.07 -1.38 11.45
C ASN A 141 7.38 -1.41 10.67
N ILE A 142 7.40 -2.02 9.47
CA ILE A 142 8.60 -2.02 8.63
C ILE A 142 8.79 -0.64 8.00
N GLN A 143 10.02 -0.14 8.03
CA GLN A 143 10.38 1.12 7.36
C GLN A 143 10.24 0.99 5.85
N SER A 144 9.65 2.00 5.21
CA SER A 144 9.33 1.99 3.78
C SER A 144 10.54 1.77 2.87
N ASN A 145 11.69 2.31 3.24
CA ASN A 145 12.94 2.19 2.45
C ASN A 145 13.57 0.78 2.49
N SER A 146 13.29 -0.03 3.52
CA SER A 146 13.80 -1.41 3.65
C SER A 146 12.75 -2.47 3.29
N MET A 147 11.51 -2.07 3.08
CA MET A 147 10.37 -2.99 2.93
C MET A 147 10.50 -3.88 1.69
N TRP A 148 10.95 -3.35 0.56
CA TRP A 148 11.12 -4.13 -0.66
C TRP A 148 12.23 -5.20 -0.52
N GLU A 149 13.36 -4.83 0.08
CA GLU A 149 14.47 -5.76 0.30
C GLU A 149 14.10 -6.88 1.28
N GLN A 150 13.35 -6.54 2.33
CA GLN A 150 12.84 -7.54 3.27
C GLN A 150 11.82 -8.48 2.62
N ALA A 151 10.95 -7.96 1.76
CA ALA A 151 9.99 -8.77 1.01
C ALA A 151 10.71 -9.78 0.10
N ILE A 152 11.73 -9.36 -0.65
CA ILE A 152 12.52 -10.23 -1.51
C ILE A 152 13.27 -11.29 -0.69
N SER A 153 13.93 -10.90 0.39
CA SER A 153 14.65 -11.84 1.27
C SER A 153 13.75 -12.92 1.85
N SER A 154 12.51 -12.60 2.18
CA SER A 154 11.55 -13.59 2.70
C SER A 154 11.06 -14.56 1.63
N LEU A 155 11.02 -14.16 0.36
CA LEU A 155 10.74 -15.06 -0.77
C LEU A 155 11.85 -16.09 -0.96
N ASP A 156 13.11 -15.69 -0.92
CA ASP A 156 14.26 -16.58 -1.06
C ASP A 156 14.29 -17.66 0.02
N HIS A 157 13.95 -17.31 1.27
CA HIS A 157 13.84 -18.29 2.37
C HIS A 157 12.72 -19.30 2.16
N ASN A 158 11.58 -18.89 1.62
CA ASN A 158 10.47 -19.77 1.32
C ASN A 158 10.80 -20.76 0.18
N TRP A 159 11.56 -20.32 -0.82
CA TRP A 159 12.06 -21.19 -1.89
C TRP A 159 13.01 -22.25 -1.37
N ALA A 160 13.96 -21.88 -0.52
CA ALA A 160 14.94 -22.81 0.06
C ALA A 160 14.27 -23.89 0.94
N ASN A 161 13.17 -23.54 1.64
CA ASN A 161 12.42 -24.47 2.49
C ASN A 161 11.40 -25.31 1.70
N GLY A 162 10.90 -24.84 0.57
CA GLY A 162 9.95 -25.55 -0.29
C GLY A 162 10.59 -26.59 -1.21
N ALA A 163 11.90 -26.49 -1.47
CA ALA A 163 12.63 -27.46 -2.29
C ALA A 163 12.95 -28.78 -1.58
N ASN A 164 12.65 -28.89 -0.28
CA ASN A 164 12.87 -30.08 0.56
C ASN A 164 11.55 -30.74 1.04
N ALA A 165 10.44 -30.41 0.41
CA ALA A 165 9.14 -31.03 0.69
C ALA A 165 8.68 -31.92 -0.44
#